data_492a6cb56800acf2199afa3739e02406
#
_entry.id   492a6cb56800acf2199afa3739e02406
#
_cell.length_a   1.000
_cell.length_b   1.000
_cell.length_c   1.000
_cell.angle_alpha   90.00
_cell.angle_beta   90.00
_cell.angle_gamma   90.00
#
_symmetry.space_group_name_H-M   'P 1'
#
loop_
_entity.id
_entity.type
_entity.pdbx_description
1 polymer ?
#
loop_
_entity_poly.entity_id
_entity_poly.type
_entity_poly.pdbx_seq_one_letter_code
_entity_poly.pdbx_strand_id
1 'polypeptide(L)'
;MRRTAIISDIHGNLVALTAVMKDIAQRGVDRIVCLGDVVGYGPHPRECLDRVMELDFCILGNHDCSALFDPEGFNRAAESAIFWTRTRMQQSDDGGESARRRIQYICQLPRMVVEGDTWFVHGSPRAPTNEYVFPEDAQNPKKLDKLFSVVDRWC
;
A
#
# COMPACT_ATOMS: atom_id res chain seq x y z
N MET A 1 -22.98 10.69 6.56
CA MET A 1 -21.55 10.78 6.16
C MET A 1 -20.98 9.37 6.21
N ARG A 2 -20.40 8.87 5.12
CA ARG A 2 -19.85 7.50 5.05
C ARG A 2 -18.52 7.45 5.83
N ARG A 3 -18.42 6.59 6.84
CA ARG A 3 -17.19 6.41 7.63
C ARG A 3 -16.25 5.45 6.91
N THR A 4 -15.03 5.88 6.67
CA THR A 4 -14.00 5.08 6.00
C THR A 4 -12.88 4.77 6.99
N ALA A 5 -12.53 3.50 7.13
CA ALA A 5 -11.26 3.10 7.74
C ALA A 5 -10.16 3.16 6.68
N ILE A 6 -9.04 3.78 7.01
CA ILE A 6 -7.85 3.86 6.16
C ILE A 6 -6.75 3.10 6.86
N ILE A 7 -6.19 2.10 6.19
CA ILE A 7 -5.02 1.32 6.64
C ILE A 7 -3.88 1.47 5.65
N SER A 8 -2.65 1.29 6.08
CA SER A 8 -1.46 1.39 5.24
C SER A 8 -0.31 0.59 5.85
N ASP A 9 0.73 0.32 5.06
CA ASP A 9 2.02 -0.19 5.54
C ASP A 9 1.89 -1.48 6.37
N ILE A 10 1.14 -2.43 5.82
CA ILE A 10 0.85 -3.73 6.45
C ILE A 10 2.11 -4.59 6.52
N HIS A 11 2.93 -4.52 5.48
CA HIS A 11 4.23 -5.17 5.39
C HIS A 11 4.22 -6.67 5.79
N GLY A 12 3.24 -7.43 5.30
CA GLY A 12 3.16 -8.87 5.57
C GLY A 12 2.95 -9.22 7.06
N ASN A 13 2.52 -8.27 7.90
CA ASN A 13 2.24 -8.47 9.31
C ASN A 13 0.80 -8.91 9.54
N LEU A 14 0.52 -10.19 9.29
CA LEU A 14 -0.83 -10.75 9.41
C LEU A 14 -1.40 -10.61 10.83
N VAL A 15 -0.56 -10.69 11.86
CA VAL A 15 -1.01 -10.59 13.26
C VAL A 15 -1.55 -9.19 13.53
N ALA A 16 -0.80 -8.16 13.15
CA ALA A 16 -1.24 -6.77 13.28
C ALA A 16 -2.48 -6.49 12.42
N LEU A 17 -2.48 -6.92 11.15
CA LEU A 17 -3.63 -6.77 10.25
C LEU A 17 -4.89 -7.40 10.84
N THR A 18 -4.79 -8.61 11.40
CA THR A 18 -5.93 -9.30 12.02
C THR A 18 -6.47 -8.52 13.21
N ALA A 19 -5.60 -7.96 14.06
CA ALA A 19 -6.00 -7.15 15.21
C ALA A 19 -6.69 -5.85 14.78
N VAL A 20 -6.14 -5.16 13.77
CA VAL A 20 -6.70 -3.93 13.19
C VAL A 20 -8.06 -4.20 12.56
N MET A 21 -8.22 -5.26 11.75
CA MET A 21 -9.48 -5.62 11.13
C MET A 21 -10.56 -5.94 12.16
N LYS A 22 -10.19 -6.60 13.27
CA LYS A 22 -11.11 -6.85 14.39
C LYS A 22 -11.57 -5.56 15.07
N ASP A 23 -10.68 -4.60 15.28
CA ASP A 23 -11.02 -3.29 15.86
C ASP A 23 -11.94 -2.49 14.91
N ILE A 24 -11.63 -2.47 13.61
CA ILE A 24 -12.44 -1.81 12.58
C ILE A 24 -13.88 -2.36 12.58
N ALA A 25 -14.04 -3.69 12.64
CA ALA A 25 -15.34 -4.33 12.65
C ALA A 25 -16.24 -3.89 13.83
N GLN A 26 -15.64 -3.46 14.95
CA GLN A 26 -16.38 -2.96 16.13
C GLN A 26 -16.75 -1.48 16.02
N ARG A 27 -16.18 -0.73 15.06
CA ARG A 27 -16.37 0.72 14.95
C ARG A 27 -17.49 1.15 14.02
N GLY A 28 -18.17 0.20 13.35
CA GLY A 28 -19.27 0.47 12.43
C GLY A 28 -18.85 1.38 11.29
N VAL A 29 -17.74 1.07 10.63
CA VAL A 29 -17.31 1.74 9.40
C VAL A 29 -18.07 1.18 8.20
N ASP A 30 -18.23 2.01 7.17
CA ASP A 30 -18.98 1.64 5.96
C ASP A 30 -18.08 1.05 4.88
N ARG A 31 -16.76 1.31 4.97
CA ARG A 31 -15.77 0.77 4.03
C ARG A 31 -14.35 0.81 4.60
N ILE A 32 -13.46 0.02 4.00
CA ILE A 32 -12.06 -0.07 4.36
C ILE A 32 -11.21 0.10 3.11
N VAL A 33 -10.23 1.00 3.15
CA VAL A 33 -9.30 1.25 2.05
C VAL A 33 -7.86 1.07 2.53
N CYS A 34 -6.99 0.58 1.63
CA CYS A 34 -5.56 0.39 1.90
C CYS A 34 -4.72 1.32 1.03
N LEU A 35 -3.78 2.05 1.64
CA LEU A 35 -2.89 2.96 0.93
C LEU A 35 -1.59 2.30 0.46
N GLY A 36 -1.54 0.97 0.38
CA GLY A 36 -0.40 0.24 -0.15
C GLY A 36 0.57 -0.27 0.91
N ASP A 37 1.70 -0.77 0.44
CA ASP A 37 2.71 -1.49 1.21
C ASP A 37 2.13 -2.67 2.00
N VAL A 38 1.36 -3.48 1.26
CA VAL A 38 0.76 -4.70 1.78
C VAL A 38 1.83 -5.74 2.07
N VAL A 39 2.85 -5.79 1.21
CA VAL A 39 3.95 -6.75 1.30
C VAL A 39 5.29 -6.10 1.67
N GLY A 40 6.33 -6.89 1.81
CA GLY A 40 7.64 -6.47 2.29
C GLY A 40 7.83 -6.76 3.78
N TYR A 41 9.07 -6.91 4.22
CA TYR A 41 9.51 -7.17 5.60
C TYR A 41 8.90 -8.37 6.32
N GLY A 42 7.59 -8.38 6.55
CA GLY A 42 6.92 -9.35 7.41
C GLY A 42 6.74 -10.74 6.78
N PRO A 43 6.46 -11.77 7.61
CA PRO A 43 6.54 -13.17 7.18
C PRO A 43 5.31 -13.71 6.45
N HIS A 44 4.21 -12.94 6.33
CA HIS A 44 2.94 -13.43 5.80
C HIS A 44 2.42 -12.59 4.59
N PRO A 45 3.24 -12.38 3.52
CA PRO A 45 2.82 -11.52 2.41
C PRO A 45 1.60 -12.06 1.66
N ARG A 46 1.48 -13.39 1.51
CA ARG A 46 0.37 -14.03 0.80
C ARG A 46 -0.95 -13.82 1.50
N GLU A 47 -0.97 -14.13 2.78
CA GLU A 47 -2.14 -14.04 3.65
C GLU A 47 -2.62 -12.59 3.81
N CYS A 48 -1.69 -11.62 3.84
CA CYS A 48 -2.03 -10.21 3.87
C CYS A 48 -2.65 -9.77 2.54
N LEU A 49 -2.09 -10.18 1.39
CA LEU A 49 -2.67 -9.89 0.08
C LEU A 49 -4.08 -10.46 -0.04
N ASP A 50 -4.28 -11.73 0.34
CA ASP A 50 -5.60 -12.37 0.26
C ASP A 50 -6.66 -11.60 1.08
N ARG A 51 -6.27 -11.02 2.22
CA ARG A 51 -7.17 -10.17 3.02
C ARG A 51 -7.42 -8.80 2.38
N VAL A 52 -6.39 -8.18 1.80
CA VAL A 52 -6.51 -6.85 1.19
C VAL A 52 -7.31 -6.89 -0.12
N MET A 53 -7.28 -8.00 -0.84
CA MET A 53 -8.12 -8.22 -2.03
C MET A 53 -9.62 -8.13 -1.75
N GLU A 54 -10.05 -8.27 -0.49
CA GLU A 54 -11.46 -8.21 -0.07
C GLU A 54 -11.88 -6.78 0.33
N LEU A 55 -10.97 -5.80 0.33
CA LEU A 55 -11.25 -4.42 0.71
C LEU A 55 -11.91 -3.62 -0.44
N ASP A 56 -12.47 -2.47 -0.12
CA ASP A 56 -13.13 -1.59 -1.11
C ASP A 56 -12.18 -1.15 -2.21
N PHE A 57 -10.94 -0.77 -1.85
CA PHE A 57 -9.81 -0.65 -2.77
C PHE A 57 -8.47 -0.67 -2.02
N CYS A 58 -7.42 -0.93 -2.80
CA CYS A 58 -6.04 -0.76 -2.39
C CYS A 58 -5.31 0.04 -3.48
N ILE A 59 -4.32 0.85 -3.10
CA ILE A 59 -3.40 1.50 -4.03
C ILE A 59 -2.00 0.90 -3.91
N LEU A 60 -1.17 1.15 -4.92
CA LEU A 60 0.17 0.59 -5.01
C LEU A 60 1.15 1.33 -4.09
N GLY A 61 1.74 0.61 -3.14
CA GLY A 61 2.88 1.07 -2.35
C GLY A 61 4.23 0.81 -3.04
N ASN A 62 5.29 1.41 -2.53
CA ASN A 62 6.62 1.25 -3.12
C ASN A 62 7.21 -0.16 -2.88
N HIS A 63 6.91 -0.80 -1.75
CA HIS A 63 7.27 -2.21 -1.53
C HIS A 63 6.47 -3.18 -2.39
N ASP A 64 5.18 -2.91 -2.62
CA ASP A 64 4.35 -3.73 -3.52
C ASP A 64 4.90 -3.66 -4.95
N CYS A 65 5.25 -2.46 -5.42
CA CYS A 65 5.88 -2.24 -6.71
C CYS A 65 7.21 -2.99 -6.82
N SER A 66 8.07 -2.88 -5.82
CA SER A 66 9.39 -3.50 -5.80
C SER A 66 9.35 -5.02 -5.65
N ALA A 67 8.26 -5.57 -5.12
CA ALA A 67 8.06 -7.02 -5.10
C ALA A 67 7.86 -7.60 -6.52
N LEU A 68 7.45 -6.79 -7.50
CA LEU A 68 7.29 -7.20 -8.91
C LEU A 68 8.47 -6.80 -9.79
N PHE A 69 9.07 -5.63 -9.51
CA PHE A 69 10.15 -5.04 -10.29
C PHE A 69 11.45 -4.98 -9.48
N ASP A 70 12.53 -4.49 -10.08
CA ASP A 70 13.79 -4.37 -9.36
C ASP A 70 13.69 -3.28 -8.28
N PRO A 71 14.13 -3.58 -7.04
CA PRO A 71 14.08 -2.64 -5.94
C PRO A 71 15.16 -1.56 -6.13
N GLU A 72 14.74 -0.33 -6.44
CA GLU A 72 15.63 0.82 -6.53
C GLU A 72 15.53 1.68 -5.26
N GLY A 73 16.68 2.13 -4.75
CA GLY A 73 16.75 3.05 -3.60
C GLY A 73 16.58 2.39 -2.22
N PHE A 74 16.49 1.07 -2.15
CA PHE A 74 16.39 0.34 -0.88
C PHE A 74 17.77 0.05 -0.28
N ASN A 75 17.84 -0.01 1.06
CA ASN A 75 19.02 -0.56 1.73
C ASN A 75 19.05 -2.10 1.59
N ARG A 76 20.20 -2.71 1.85
CA ARG A 76 20.41 -4.16 1.67
C ARG A 76 19.41 -5.03 2.44
N ALA A 77 19.00 -4.62 3.63
CA ALA A 77 18.06 -5.39 4.45
C ALA A 77 16.65 -5.38 3.83
N ALA A 78 16.19 -4.20 3.40
CA ALA A 78 14.91 -4.04 2.73
C ALA A 78 14.90 -4.76 1.37
N GLU A 79 15.98 -4.66 0.58
CA GLU A 79 16.14 -5.38 -0.68
C GLU A 79 16.05 -6.90 -0.50
N SER A 80 16.76 -7.45 0.51
CA SER A 80 16.70 -8.87 0.84
C SER A 80 15.29 -9.30 1.24
N ALA A 81 14.57 -8.48 2.00
CA ALA A 81 13.19 -8.74 2.37
C ALA A 81 12.24 -8.72 1.17
N ILE A 82 12.47 -7.83 0.20
CA ILE A 82 11.69 -7.76 -1.05
C ILE A 82 11.90 -9.02 -1.90
N PHE A 83 13.14 -9.48 -2.09
CA PHE A 83 13.41 -10.72 -2.84
C PHE A 83 12.83 -11.95 -2.14
N TRP A 84 12.92 -12.02 -0.82
CA TRP A 84 12.26 -13.07 -0.06
C TRP A 84 10.73 -13.03 -0.23
N THR A 85 10.12 -11.86 -0.14
CA THR A 85 8.69 -11.63 -0.37
C THR A 85 8.27 -12.12 -1.76
N ARG A 86 9.03 -11.75 -2.80
CA ARG A 86 8.81 -12.19 -4.18
C ARG A 86 8.77 -13.72 -4.29
N THR A 87 9.76 -14.38 -3.70
CA THR A 87 9.83 -15.85 -3.66
C THR A 87 8.63 -16.45 -2.93
N ARG A 88 8.22 -15.87 -1.81
CA ARG A 88 7.04 -16.34 -1.05
C ARG A 88 5.75 -16.18 -1.83
N MET A 89 5.57 -15.07 -2.54
CA MET A 89 4.37 -14.81 -3.35
C MET A 89 4.21 -15.78 -4.52
N GLN A 90 5.32 -16.29 -5.07
CA GLN A 90 5.32 -17.27 -6.15
C GLN A 90 4.97 -18.70 -5.69
N GLN A 91 5.04 -18.98 -4.39
CA GLN A 91 4.68 -20.27 -3.83
C GLN A 91 3.15 -20.43 -3.74
N SER A 92 2.66 -21.59 -4.11
CA SER A 92 1.24 -21.95 -3.97
C SER A 92 1.10 -23.45 -3.87
N ASP A 93 0.01 -23.91 -3.27
CA ASP A 93 -0.31 -25.32 -3.11
C ASP A 93 -1.38 -25.80 -4.13
N ASP A 94 -1.80 -24.91 -5.04
CA ASP A 94 -2.89 -25.09 -6.02
C ASP A 94 -2.42 -25.03 -7.49
N GLY A 95 -1.20 -25.47 -7.76
CA GLY A 95 -0.64 -25.42 -9.12
C GLY A 95 -0.34 -24.03 -9.65
N GLY A 96 -0.20 -23.05 -8.78
CA GLY A 96 0.17 -21.67 -9.11
C GLY A 96 -1.00 -20.72 -9.35
N GLU A 97 -2.23 -21.14 -9.16
CA GLU A 97 -3.42 -20.29 -9.39
C GLU A 97 -3.47 -19.12 -8.41
N SER A 98 -3.37 -19.37 -7.10
CA SER A 98 -3.37 -18.31 -6.09
C SER A 98 -2.15 -17.39 -6.22
N ALA A 99 -0.99 -17.91 -6.60
CA ALA A 99 0.20 -17.10 -6.87
C ALA A 99 -0.03 -16.13 -8.05
N ARG A 100 -0.57 -16.63 -9.17
CA ARG A 100 -0.93 -15.79 -10.33
C ARG A 100 -1.95 -14.72 -9.96
N ARG A 101 -2.99 -15.06 -9.20
CA ARG A 101 -4.01 -14.12 -8.73
C ARG A 101 -3.41 -12.98 -7.91
N ARG A 102 -2.51 -13.27 -6.95
CA ARG A 102 -1.85 -12.25 -6.11
C ARG A 102 -0.96 -11.32 -6.94
N ILE A 103 -0.15 -11.90 -7.83
CA ILE A 103 0.72 -11.12 -8.73
C ILE A 103 -0.12 -10.22 -9.64
N GLN A 104 -1.16 -10.77 -10.26
CA GLN A 104 -2.06 -10.01 -11.12
C GLN A 104 -2.76 -8.88 -10.35
N TYR A 105 -3.18 -9.12 -9.11
CA TYR A 105 -3.77 -8.09 -8.26
C TYR A 105 -2.82 -6.92 -8.06
N ILE A 106 -1.56 -7.16 -7.65
CA ILE A 106 -0.58 -6.08 -7.45
C ILE A 106 -0.31 -5.33 -8.77
N CYS A 107 -0.22 -6.05 -9.90
CA CYS A 107 -0.03 -5.42 -11.22
C CYS A 107 -1.17 -4.47 -11.61
N GLN A 108 -2.37 -4.67 -11.08
CA GLN A 108 -3.57 -3.88 -11.38
C GLN A 108 -3.83 -2.76 -10.37
N LEU A 109 -3.06 -2.69 -9.28
CA LEU A 109 -3.25 -1.64 -8.26
C LEU A 109 -3.01 -0.26 -8.86
N PRO A 110 -3.96 0.68 -8.69
CA PRO A 110 -3.75 2.07 -9.09
C PRO A 110 -2.69 2.72 -8.17
N ARG A 111 -1.96 3.67 -8.71
CA ARG A 111 -1.00 4.47 -7.91
C ARG A 111 -1.68 5.52 -7.07
N MET A 112 -2.90 5.90 -7.45
CA MET A 112 -3.70 6.94 -6.82
C MET A 112 -5.18 6.68 -7.08
N VAL A 113 -6.02 7.04 -6.11
CA VAL A 113 -7.49 7.09 -6.26
C VAL A 113 -7.94 8.49 -5.87
N VAL A 114 -8.84 9.06 -6.65
CA VAL A 114 -9.44 10.38 -6.39
C VAL A 114 -10.95 10.22 -6.26
N GLU A 115 -11.51 10.67 -5.16
CA GLU A 115 -12.94 10.67 -4.88
C GLU A 115 -13.38 12.07 -4.43
N GLY A 116 -14.04 12.82 -5.31
CA GLY A 116 -14.37 14.23 -5.06
C GLY A 116 -13.11 15.03 -4.75
N ASP A 117 -13.06 15.68 -3.60
CA ASP A 117 -11.93 16.50 -3.15
C ASP A 117 -10.86 15.70 -2.37
N THR A 118 -10.97 14.38 -2.33
CA THR A 118 -10.04 13.53 -1.57
C THR A 118 -9.16 12.73 -2.51
N TRP A 119 -7.84 12.85 -2.31
CA TRP A 119 -6.83 12.08 -3.03
C TRP A 119 -6.20 11.06 -2.10
N PHE A 120 -6.25 9.79 -2.50
CA PHE A 120 -5.59 8.68 -1.81
C PHE A 120 -4.29 8.38 -2.52
N VAL A 121 -3.18 8.59 -1.83
CA VAL A 121 -1.82 8.36 -2.33
C VAL A 121 -0.99 7.64 -1.25
N HIS A 122 -0.03 6.82 -1.66
CA HIS A 122 0.90 6.19 -0.73
C HIS A 122 2.02 7.16 -0.33
N GLY A 123 2.59 7.86 -1.30
CA GLY A 123 3.65 8.84 -1.11
C GLY A 123 3.11 10.27 -1.02
N SER A 124 3.23 11.02 -2.11
CA SER A 124 2.74 12.41 -2.19
C SER A 124 1.84 12.60 -3.42
N PRO A 125 1.07 13.72 -3.49
CA PRO A 125 0.26 14.01 -4.68
C PRO A 125 1.05 14.05 -5.98
N ARG A 126 2.28 14.56 -5.98
CA ARG A 126 3.13 14.66 -7.19
C ARG A 126 3.90 13.38 -7.52
N ALA A 127 4.18 12.55 -6.52
CA ALA A 127 4.84 11.24 -6.69
C ALA A 127 4.15 10.18 -5.81
N PRO A 128 3.00 9.66 -6.26
CA PRO A 128 2.06 8.91 -5.44
C PRO A 128 2.63 7.66 -4.76
N THR A 129 3.70 7.08 -5.29
CA THR A 129 4.25 5.82 -4.79
C THR A 129 5.55 5.98 -4.01
N ASN A 130 6.46 6.90 -4.40
CA ASN A 130 7.84 6.87 -3.93
C ASN A 130 8.32 8.11 -3.16
N GLU A 131 7.51 9.15 -2.99
CA GLU A 131 7.94 10.35 -2.30
C GLU A 131 7.61 10.31 -0.81
N TYR A 132 8.65 10.34 0.02
CA TYR A 132 8.48 10.42 1.47
C TYR A 132 8.13 11.82 1.91
N VAL A 133 7.12 11.91 2.78
CA VAL A 133 6.71 13.14 3.46
C VAL A 133 6.92 12.94 4.97
N PHE A 134 7.85 13.68 5.54
CA PHE A 134 8.21 13.60 6.95
C PHE A 134 7.51 14.68 7.78
N PRO A 135 7.32 14.49 9.10
CA PRO A 135 6.69 15.49 9.96
C PRO A 135 7.36 16.87 9.90
N GLU A 136 8.69 16.92 9.77
CA GLU A 136 9.47 18.15 9.63
C GLU A 136 9.19 18.91 8.32
N ASP A 137 8.70 18.23 7.29
CA ASP A 137 8.35 18.85 6.01
C ASP A 137 7.18 19.83 6.15
N ALA A 138 6.33 19.62 7.17
CA ALA A 138 5.24 20.55 7.50
C ALA A 138 5.74 21.95 7.86
N GLN A 139 7.01 22.10 8.25
CA GLN A 139 7.65 23.36 8.57
C GLN A 139 8.43 23.96 7.38
N ASN A 140 8.39 23.32 6.20
CA ASN A 140 9.08 23.76 5.00
C ASN A 140 8.08 24.21 3.92
N PRO A 141 7.71 25.51 3.85
CA PRO A 141 6.74 25.99 2.87
C PRO A 141 7.11 25.69 1.43
N LYS A 142 8.40 25.79 1.08
CA LYS A 142 8.87 25.49 -0.29
C LYS A 142 8.69 24.02 -0.67
N LYS A 143 8.82 23.10 0.30
CA LYS A 143 8.55 21.68 0.05
C LYS A 143 7.06 21.43 -0.07
N LEU A 144 6.25 22.04 0.81
CA LEU A 144 4.78 21.93 0.73
C LEU A 144 4.25 22.47 -0.59
N ASP A 145 4.69 23.65 -1.04
CA ASP A 145 4.31 24.21 -2.34
C ASP A 145 4.61 23.24 -3.49
N LYS A 146 5.77 22.57 -3.45
CA LYS A 146 6.13 21.57 -4.45
C LYS A 146 5.27 20.31 -4.34
N LEU A 147 5.00 19.81 -3.14
CA LEU A 147 4.19 18.59 -2.92
C LEU A 147 2.76 18.78 -3.43
N PHE A 148 2.17 19.94 -3.18
CA PHE A 148 0.78 20.24 -3.53
C PHE A 148 0.61 21.00 -4.85
N SER A 149 1.68 21.36 -5.55
CA SER A 149 1.62 22.08 -6.84
C SER A 149 0.79 21.41 -7.92
N VAL A 150 0.54 20.11 -7.81
CA VAL A 150 -0.28 19.33 -8.75
C VAL A 150 -1.76 19.34 -8.36
N VAL A 151 -2.08 19.65 -7.09
CA VAL A 151 -3.46 19.67 -6.57
C VAL A 151 -4.15 21.00 -6.95
N ASP A 152 -3.43 22.12 -6.88
CA ASP A 152 -3.97 23.46 -7.22
C ASP A 152 -4.43 23.58 -8.69
N ARG A 153 -4.10 22.63 -9.54
CA ARG A 153 -4.54 22.58 -10.93
C ARG A 153 -5.93 21.99 -11.14
N TRP A 154 -6.54 21.47 -10.08
CA TRP A 154 -7.79 20.72 -10.12
C TRP A 154 -8.88 21.35 -9.25
N CYS A 155 -8.61 22.46 -8.58
CA CYS A 155 -9.55 23.25 -7.79
C CYS A 155 -10.11 24.41 -8.61
#